data_57779ba27811992e827a1c1a3eac1f2d
#
_entry.id   57779ba27811992e827a1c1a3eac1f2d
#
_cell.length_a   1.000
_cell.length_b   1.000
_cell.length_c   1.000
_cell.angle_alpha   90.00
_cell.angle_beta   90.00
_cell.angle_gamma   90.00
#
_symmetry.space_group_name_H-M   'P 1'
#
loop_
_entity.id
_entity.type
_entity.pdbx_description
1 polymer ?
#
loop_
_entity_poly.entity_id
_entity_poly.type
_entity_poly.pdbx_seq_one_letter_code
_entity_poly.pdbx_strand_id
1 'polypeptide(L)'
;MNFIYPAVIRKKENGGYHAFFPDLACCEAEGDSVDDVIDRANEAAATWIMAEFEEEEPEFPPVSDTHDIVLQEGDLVRNISVNYRFRDGWDE
;
A
#
# COMPACT_ATOMS: atom_id res chain seq x y z
N MET A 1 -1.04 -9.74 12.50
CA MET A 1 -0.02 -9.76 11.44
C MET A 1 0.24 -8.37 10.95
N ASN A 2 1.46 -8.13 10.59
CA ASN A 2 1.88 -6.80 10.21
C ASN A 2 2.55 -6.86 8.84
N PHE A 3 2.04 -6.08 7.90
CA PHE A 3 2.57 -6.06 6.55
C PHE A 3 3.10 -4.67 6.26
N ILE A 4 4.31 -4.59 5.73
CA ILE A 4 4.92 -3.32 5.39
C ILE A 4 5.38 -3.40 3.95
N TYR A 5 4.78 -2.55 3.10
CA TYR A 5 5.13 -2.51 1.69
C TYR A 5 5.45 -1.07 1.29
N PRO A 6 6.42 -0.88 0.42
CA PRO A 6 6.73 0.47 -0.04
C PRO A 6 5.70 0.96 -1.04
N ALA A 7 5.31 2.20 -0.90
CA ALA A 7 4.42 2.87 -1.83
C ALA A 7 5.18 4.01 -2.48
N VAL A 8 5.03 4.15 -3.79
CA VAL A 8 5.61 5.27 -4.52
C VAL A 8 4.55 6.35 -4.62
N ILE A 9 4.88 7.55 -4.19
CA ILE A 9 3.96 8.69 -4.20
C ILE A 9 4.43 9.65 -5.26
N ARG A 10 3.59 9.91 -6.26
CA ARG A 10 3.93 10.73 -7.40
C ARG A 10 2.98 11.91 -7.48
N LYS A 11 3.53 13.10 -7.69
CA LYS A 11 2.72 14.28 -7.82
C LYS A 11 2.07 14.32 -9.19
N LYS A 12 0.80 14.65 -9.24
CA LYS A 12 0.06 14.74 -10.49
C LYS A 12 0.12 16.17 -11.00
N GLU A 13 -0.09 16.32 -12.29
CA GLU A 13 -0.04 17.64 -12.91
C GLU A 13 -1.12 18.56 -12.38
N ASN A 14 -2.23 18.02 -11.97
CA ASN A 14 -3.34 18.83 -11.46
C ASN A 14 -3.18 19.20 -10.00
N GLY A 15 -2.05 18.88 -9.39
CA GLY A 15 -1.79 19.25 -8.00
C GLY A 15 -2.08 18.19 -6.98
N GLY A 16 -2.70 17.10 -7.38
CA GLY A 16 -2.95 16.00 -6.48
C GLY A 16 -1.77 15.02 -6.46
N TYR A 17 -1.98 13.91 -5.76
CA TYR A 17 -0.97 12.88 -5.63
C TYR A 17 -1.54 11.52 -5.95
N HIS A 18 -0.69 10.66 -6.48
CA HIS A 18 -1.04 9.29 -6.81
C HIS A 18 -0.03 8.37 -6.13
N ALA A 19 -0.52 7.32 -5.48
CA ALA A 19 0.35 6.34 -4.85
C ALA A 19 0.09 4.97 -5.45
N PHE A 20 1.15 4.20 -5.60
CA PHE A 20 0.98 2.83 -6.05
C PHE A 20 2.01 1.96 -5.34
N PHE A 21 1.69 0.67 -5.26
CA PHE A 21 2.54 -0.30 -4.58
C PHE A 21 3.19 -1.19 -5.63
N PRO A 22 4.51 -1.07 -5.83
CA PRO A 22 5.16 -1.94 -6.81
C PRO A 22 4.97 -3.42 -6.55
N ASP A 23 4.81 -3.80 -5.28
CA ASP A 23 4.69 -5.21 -4.91
C ASP A 23 3.26 -5.72 -4.89
N LEU A 24 2.27 -4.83 -4.87
CA LEU A 24 0.88 -5.23 -4.79
C LEU A 24 0.19 -4.84 -6.09
N ALA A 25 -0.14 -5.85 -6.88
CA ALA A 25 -0.69 -5.60 -8.21
C ALA A 25 -2.00 -4.83 -8.13
N CYS A 26 -2.10 -3.79 -8.95
CA CYS A 26 -3.31 -2.97 -9.05
C CYS A 26 -3.71 -2.26 -7.76
N CYS A 27 -2.79 -2.15 -6.81
CA CYS A 27 -3.07 -1.47 -5.56
C CYS A 27 -2.61 -0.02 -5.68
N GLU A 28 -3.57 0.90 -5.77
CA GLU A 28 -3.29 2.31 -6.01
C GLU A 28 -4.22 3.18 -5.20
N ALA A 29 -3.82 4.43 -5.01
CA ALA A 29 -4.64 5.39 -4.30
C ALA A 29 -4.34 6.79 -4.82
N GLU A 30 -5.27 7.72 -4.58
CA GLU A 30 -5.08 9.12 -4.96
C GLU A 30 -5.55 9.99 -3.82
N GLY A 31 -4.94 11.15 -3.69
CA GLY A 31 -5.31 12.10 -2.67
C GLY A 31 -4.89 13.50 -3.04
N ASP A 32 -5.36 14.47 -2.27
CA ASP A 32 -5.09 15.88 -2.52
C ASP A 32 -3.79 16.35 -1.88
N SER A 33 -3.27 15.59 -0.93
CA SER A 33 -2.03 15.93 -0.26
C SER A 33 -1.26 14.65 0.00
N VAL A 34 0.00 14.80 0.42
CA VAL A 34 0.80 13.62 0.75
C VAL A 34 0.16 12.86 1.91
N ASP A 35 -0.28 13.56 2.95
CA ASP A 35 -0.91 12.88 4.08
C ASP A 35 -2.19 12.16 3.65
N ASP A 36 -2.98 12.82 2.80
CA ASP A 36 -4.25 12.23 2.36
C ASP A 36 -3.99 10.99 1.52
N VAL A 37 -3.01 11.04 0.61
CA VAL A 37 -2.75 9.90 -0.25
C VAL A 37 -2.14 8.75 0.56
N ILE A 38 -1.38 9.04 1.62
CA ILE A 38 -0.85 7.99 2.47
C ILE A 38 -1.97 7.27 3.20
N ASP A 39 -2.95 8.01 3.72
CA ASP A 39 -4.09 7.39 4.38
C ASP A 39 -4.86 6.50 3.42
N ARG A 40 -5.07 6.99 2.21
CA ARG A 40 -5.82 6.21 1.23
C ARG A 40 -5.02 5.02 0.73
N ALA A 41 -3.70 5.16 0.63
CA ALA A 41 -2.85 4.03 0.27
C ALA A 41 -2.90 2.95 1.34
N ASN A 42 -2.92 3.37 2.61
CA ASN A 42 -3.03 2.40 3.70
C ASN A 42 -4.34 1.62 3.60
N GLU A 43 -5.44 2.32 3.31
CA GLU A 43 -6.72 1.64 3.14
C GLU A 43 -6.72 0.71 1.94
N ALA A 44 -6.11 1.14 0.84
CA ALA A 44 -6.05 0.30 -0.35
C ALA A 44 -5.24 -0.96 -0.07
N ALA A 45 -4.12 -0.82 0.61
CA ALA A 45 -3.28 -1.96 0.94
C ALA A 45 -4.01 -2.91 1.89
N ALA A 46 -4.73 -2.36 2.87
CA ALA A 46 -5.49 -3.19 3.80
C ALA A 46 -6.56 -3.99 3.06
N THR A 47 -7.25 -3.35 2.12
CA THR A 47 -8.26 -4.03 1.33
C THR A 47 -7.64 -5.13 0.48
N TRP A 48 -6.49 -4.84 -0.12
CA TRP A 48 -5.81 -5.82 -0.95
C TRP A 48 -5.42 -7.06 -0.12
N ILE A 49 -4.88 -6.81 1.08
CA ILE A 49 -4.45 -7.90 1.94
C ILE A 49 -5.64 -8.71 2.44
N MET A 50 -6.74 -8.04 2.79
CA MET A 50 -7.94 -8.74 3.20
C MET A 50 -8.48 -9.63 2.09
N ALA A 51 -8.46 -9.14 0.87
CA ALA A 51 -8.92 -9.93 -0.26
C ALA A 51 -8.04 -11.17 -0.46
N GLU A 52 -6.74 -11.01 -0.24
CA GLU A 52 -5.84 -12.14 -0.39
C GLU A 52 -6.08 -13.21 0.67
N PHE A 53 -6.44 -12.80 1.88
CA PHE A 53 -6.74 -13.75 2.95
C PHE A 53 -7.99 -14.57 2.65
N GLU A 54 -8.83 -14.11 1.75
CA GLU A 54 -10.04 -14.86 1.39
C GLU A 54 -9.77 -15.92 0.34
N GLU A 55 -8.57 -15.94 -0.22
CA GLU A 55 -8.19 -16.97 -1.16
C GLU A 55 -7.92 -18.27 -0.43
N GLU A 56 -8.04 -19.39 -1.16
CA GLU A 56 -7.76 -20.69 -0.57
C GLU A 56 -6.31 -20.80 -0.15
N GLU A 57 -5.41 -20.25 -0.94
CA GLU A 57 -3.99 -20.28 -0.64
C GLU A 57 -3.45 -18.87 -0.77
N PRO A 58 -3.58 -18.09 0.28
CA PRO A 58 -3.10 -16.71 0.21
C PRO A 58 -1.60 -16.65 -0.10
N GLU A 59 -1.26 -15.77 -1.03
CA GLU A 59 0.14 -15.54 -1.36
C GLU A 59 0.41 -14.05 -1.25
N PHE A 60 1.37 -13.70 -0.43
CA PHE A 60 1.75 -12.32 -0.26
C PHE A 60 3.09 -12.09 -0.95
N PRO A 61 3.17 -11.09 -1.83
CA PRO A 61 4.42 -10.87 -2.54
C PRO A 61 5.54 -10.46 -1.60
N PRO A 62 6.78 -10.76 -1.96
CA PRO A 62 7.90 -10.30 -1.15
C PRO A 62 7.99 -8.78 -1.18
N VAL A 63 8.54 -8.22 -0.12
CA VAL A 63 8.70 -6.77 -0.01
C VAL A 63 9.95 -6.37 -0.79
N SER A 64 9.80 -5.44 -1.72
CA SER A 64 10.93 -4.93 -2.48
C SER A 64 11.79 -4.02 -1.63
N ASP A 65 13.09 -4.04 -1.90
CA ASP A 65 14.00 -3.06 -1.31
C ASP A 65 13.72 -1.72 -1.99
N THR A 66 13.62 -0.67 -1.20
CA THR A 66 13.34 0.65 -1.76
C THR A 66 14.41 1.08 -2.75
N HIS A 67 15.64 0.58 -2.60
CA HIS A 67 16.71 0.91 -3.54
C HIS A 67 16.51 0.28 -4.91
N ASP A 68 15.69 -0.77 -4.99
CA ASP A 68 15.44 -1.44 -6.26
C ASP A 68 14.26 -0.87 -7.01
N ILE A 69 13.55 0.08 -6.42
CA ILE A 69 12.39 0.68 -7.05
C ILE A 69 12.84 1.81 -7.95
N VAL A 70 12.39 1.76 -9.20
CA VAL A 70 12.74 2.81 -10.16
C VAL A 70 11.84 4.01 -9.92
N LEU A 71 12.44 5.14 -9.60
CA LEU A 71 11.69 6.35 -9.29
C LEU A 71 11.90 7.40 -10.39
N GLN A 72 10.88 8.21 -10.59
CA GLN A 72 10.98 9.38 -11.45
C GLN A 72 11.29 10.58 -10.58
N GLU A 73 11.73 11.64 -11.24
CA GLU A 73 12.06 12.86 -10.51
C GLU A 73 10.84 13.34 -9.74
N GLY A 74 11.06 13.64 -8.46
CA GLY A 74 9.99 14.12 -7.61
C GLY A 74 9.22 13.03 -6.88
N ASP A 75 9.45 11.77 -7.22
CA ASP A 75 8.76 10.68 -6.53
C ASP A 75 9.24 10.53 -5.10
N LEU A 76 8.32 10.14 -4.23
CA LEU A 76 8.63 9.83 -2.85
C LEU A 76 8.31 8.37 -2.60
N VAL A 77 9.05 7.75 -1.69
CA VAL A 77 8.74 6.39 -1.26
C VAL A 77 8.41 6.42 0.22
N ARG A 78 7.30 5.76 0.57
CA ARG A 78 6.90 5.60 1.96
C ARG A 78 6.56 4.16 2.22
N ASN A 79 7.05 3.64 3.34
CA ASN A 79 6.66 2.30 3.75
C ASN A 79 5.31 2.40 4.44
N ILE A 80 4.34 1.67 3.89
CA ILE A 80 2.99 1.66 4.41
C ILE A 80 2.83 0.42 5.26
N SER A 81 2.49 0.60 6.52
CA SER A 81 2.34 -0.50 7.46
C SER A 81 0.86 -0.81 7.62
N VAL A 82 0.51 -2.06 7.33
CA VAL A 82 -0.85 -2.53 7.47
C VAL A 82 -0.86 -3.55 8.59
N ASN A 83 -1.64 -3.28 9.63
CA ASN A 83 -1.76 -4.16 10.76
C ASN A 83 -3.09 -4.88 10.67
N TYR A 84 -3.04 -6.13 10.23
CA TYR A 84 -4.25 -6.91 10.04
C TYR A 84 -4.46 -7.84 11.22
N ARG A 85 -5.64 -7.81 11.78
CA ARG A 85 -6.00 -8.67 12.88
C ARG A 85 -7.10 -9.61 12.47
N PHE A 86 -6.89 -10.88 12.75
CA PHE A 86 -7.99 -11.82 12.62
C PHE A 86 -8.94 -11.59 13.76
N ARG A 87 -10.21 -11.45 13.42
CA ARG A 87 -11.20 -11.30 14.43
C ARG A 87 -12.14 -12.44 14.33
N ASP A 88 -12.09 -13.29 15.29
CA ASP A 88 -12.94 -14.44 15.26
C ASP A 88 -14.04 -14.30 16.23
N GLY A 89 -14.32 -13.15 16.63
CA GLY A 89 -15.41 -12.92 17.52
C GLY A 89 -15.10 -13.24 18.94
N TRP A 90 -14.15 -14.12 19.16
CA TRP A 90 -13.75 -14.42 20.52
C TRP A 90 -12.45 -13.79 20.86
N ASP A 91 -11.91 -13.09 19.95
CA ASP A 91 -10.68 -12.48 20.19
C ASP A 91 -10.89 -11.26 20.96
N GLU A 92 -10.75 -11.14 21.78
CA GLU A 92 -10.93 -10.10 22.36
C GLU A 92 -10.35 -9.67 22.78
#